data_e914f1495daed5935288e1b53a39813a
#
_entry.id   e914f1495daed5935288e1b53a39813a
#
_cell.length_a   1.000
_cell.length_b   1.000
_cell.length_c   1.000
_cell.angle_alpha   90.00
_cell.angle_beta   90.00
_cell.angle_gamma   90.00
#
_symmetry.space_group_name_H-M   'P 1'
#
loop_
_entity.id
_entity.type
_entity.pdbx_description
1 polymer ?
#
loop_
_entity_poly.entity_id
_entity_poly.type
_entity_poly.pdbx_seq_one_letter_code
_entity_poly.pdbx_strand_id
1 'polypeptide(L)'
;GVMERKDEVRDYILTDICPFTLGTGVNNEADPKHPYMSAIIERNSILPCSKIRGFSTAADYQSEVKIEILQGEEPYAEDNVQLGVVTVAVPKKKKGMESVDVRFTYDINGILEVEVTVVSTGKSVKKVLSQNMDEKEIAKRMKQLEKLKVHPKDMTENQLILERLQALYE
;
A
#
# COMPACT_ATOMS: atom_id res chain seq x y z
N GLY A 1 37.02 -10.38 -13.54
CA GLY A 1 37.99 -10.52 -12.52
C GLY A 1 37.52 -10.11 -11.16
N VAL A 2 38.46 -10.04 -10.24
CA VAL A 2 38.17 -9.68 -8.86
C VAL A 2 37.62 -8.25 -8.75
N MET A 3 38.10 -7.35 -9.58
CA MET A 3 37.63 -5.97 -9.59
C MET A 3 36.16 -5.86 -10.00
N GLU A 4 35.77 -6.61 -10.99
CA GLU A 4 34.37 -6.63 -11.43
C GLU A 4 33.46 -7.15 -10.34
N ARG A 5 33.88 -8.16 -9.60
CA ARG A 5 33.11 -8.66 -8.49
C ARG A 5 32.93 -7.62 -7.39
N LYS A 6 33.93 -6.82 -7.14
CA LYS A 6 33.82 -5.75 -6.14
C LYS A 6 32.78 -4.74 -6.54
N ASP A 7 32.71 -4.40 -7.81
CA ASP A 7 31.72 -3.46 -8.30
C ASP A 7 30.31 -4.06 -8.20
N GLU A 8 30.15 -5.31 -8.53
CA GLU A 8 28.86 -6.00 -8.40
C GLU A 8 28.42 -6.07 -6.94
N VAL A 9 29.33 -6.40 -6.03
CA VAL A 9 29.03 -6.42 -4.60
C VAL A 9 28.66 -5.04 -4.09
N ARG A 10 29.30 -4.00 -4.59
CA ARG A 10 28.99 -2.64 -4.22
C ARG A 10 27.58 -2.25 -4.63
N ASP A 11 27.15 -2.64 -5.84
CA ASP A 11 25.80 -2.39 -6.32
C ASP A 11 24.77 -3.08 -5.42
N TYR A 12 25.02 -4.31 -5.01
CA TYR A 12 24.17 -5.01 -4.07
C TYR A 12 24.07 -4.30 -2.73
N ILE A 13 25.20 -3.81 -2.22
CA ILE A 13 25.23 -3.09 -0.94
C ILE A 13 24.42 -1.81 -1.01
N LEU A 14 24.34 -1.19 -2.19
CA LEU A 14 23.60 0.05 -2.38
C LEU A 14 22.11 -0.18 -2.70
N THR A 15 21.69 -1.43 -2.82
CA THR A 15 20.28 -1.74 -3.06
C THR A 15 19.49 -1.49 -1.79
N ASP A 16 18.48 -0.64 -1.88
CA ASP A 16 17.58 -0.38 -0.77
C ASP A 16 16.56 -1.49 -0.63
N ILE A 17 16.27 -1.84 0.60
CA ILE A 17 15.26 -2.84 0.92
C ILE A 17 14.29 -2.28 1.94
N CYS A 18 13.08 -2.83 1.96
CA CYS A 18 12.08 -2.48 2.95
C CYS A 18 12.50 -3.06 4.32
N PRO A 19 12.72 -2.22 5.34
CA PRO A 19 13.19 -2.72 6.64
C PRO A 19 12.10 -3.39 7.48
N PHE A 20 10.83 -3.21 7.11
CA PHE A 20 9.70 -3.72 7.86
C PHE A 20 8.64 -4.26 6.92
N THR A 21 7.85 -5.22 7.38
CA THR A 21 6.65 -5.63 6.66
C THR A 21 5.60 -4.54 6.79
N LEU A 22 5.00 -4.17 5.67
CA LEU A 22 3.90 -3.21 5.60
C LEU A 22 2.64 -3.93 5.16
N GLY A 23 1.55 -3.66 5.83
CA GLY A 23 0.31 -4.36 5.52
C GLY A 23 -0.91 -3.71 6.14
N THR A 24 -1.97 -4.48 6.27
CA THR A 24 -3.25 -4.01 6.75
C THR A 24 -3.88 -5.02 7.70
N GLY A 25 -4.78 -4.55 8.56
CA GLY A 25 -5.57 -5.43 9.42
C GLY A 25 -6.67 -6.12 8.62
N VAL A 26 -6.81 -7.42 8.83
CA VAL A 26 -7.86 -8.21 8.19
C VAL A 26 -8.71 -8.91 9.24
N ASN A 27 -9.98 -9.13 8.91
CA ASN A 27 -10.92 -9.73 9.83
C ASN A 27 -10.47 -11.12 10.29
N ASN A 28 -10.58 -11.34 11.58
CA ASN A 28 -10.36 -12.64 12.20
C ASN A 28 -11.73 -13.17 12.61
N GLU A 29 -12.28 -14.10 11.85
CA GLU A 29 -13.63 -14.62 12.10
C GLU A 29 -13.74 -15.36 13.43
N ALA A 30 -12.66 -15.98 13.89
CA ALA A 30 -12.65 -16.69 15.15
C ALA A 30 -12.65 -15.73 16.33
N ASP A 31 -12.06 -14.53 16.16
CA ASP A 31 -11.99 -13.54 17.23
C ASP A 31 -11.97 -12.13 16.63
N PRO A 32 -13.16 -11.56 16.33
CA PRO A 32 -13.24 -10.25 15.67
C PRO A 32 -12.58 -9.09 16.42
N LYS A 33 -12.32 -9.24 17.70
CA LYS A 33 -11.65 -8.21 18.48
C LYS A 33 -10.14 -8.16 18.23
N HIS A 34 -9.59 -9.23 17.64
CA HIS A 34 -8.17 -9.35 17.38
C HIS A 34 -7.90 -9.64 15.90
N PRO A 35 -8.01 -8.64 15.00
CA PRO A 35 -7.76 -8.84 13.59
C PRO A 35 -6.31 -9.24 13.33
N TYR A 36 -6.10 -10.00 12.25
CA TYR A 36 -4.77 -10.40 11.81
C TYR A 36 -4.12 -9.30 10.97
N MET A 37 -2.80 -9.32 10.91
CA MET A 37 -2.06 -8.51 9.95
C MET A 37 -1.87 -9.27 8.65
N SER A 38 -2.22 -8.64 7.54
CA SER A 38 -1.98 -9.16 6.20
C SER A 38 -0.88 -8.34 5.54
N ALA A 39 0.22 -9.00 5.19
CA ALA A 39 1.36 -8.33 4.55
C ALA A 39 1.03 -7.94 3.11
N ILE A 40 1.41 -6.74 2.71
CA ILE A 40 1.32 -6.27 1.33
C ILE A 40 2.73 -6.09 0.76
N ILE A 41 3.60 -5.38 1.48
CA ILE A 41 5.02 -5.28 1.13
C ILE A 41 5.80 -6.00 2.23
N GLU A 42 6.42 -7.11 1.89
CA GLU A 42 7.15 -7.88 2.87
C GLU A 42 8.52 -7.28 3.18
N ARG A 43 8.96 -7.48 4.41
CA ARG A 43 10.31 -7.11 4.84
C ARG A 43 11.34 -7.68 3.86
N ASN A 44 12.37 -6.90 3.60
CA ASN A 44 13.46 -7.22 2.66
C ASN A 44 13.08 -7.14 1.18
N SER A 45 11.87 -6.67 0.86
CA SER A 45 11.52 -6.37 -0.53
C SER A 45 12.42 -5.27 -1.08
N ILE A 46 12.82 -5.41 -2.33
CA ILE A 46 13.68 -4.42 -2.99
C ILE A 46 12.88 -3.16 -3.27
N LEU A 47 13.42 -2.01 -2.88
CA LEU A 47 12.77 -0.72 -3.09
C LEU A 47 13.36 -0.03 -4.32
N PRO A 48 12.57 0.75 -5.05
CA PRO A 48 11.16 1.03 -4.84
C PRO A 48 10.28 -0.16 -5.25
N CYS A 49 9.12 -0.29 -4.63
CA CYS A 49 8.18 -1.34 -5.01
C CYS A 49 6.73 -0.92 -4.88
N SER A 50 5.87 -1.58 -5.64
CA SER A 50 4.43 -1.37 -5.59
C SER A 50 3.75 -2.73 -5.59
N LYS A 51 2.87 -2.96 -4.63
CA LYS A 51 2.14 -4.22 -4.48
C LYS A 51 0.67 -3.93 -4.27
N ILE A 52 -0.18 -4.83 -4.78
CA ILE A 52 -1.62 -4.70 -4.67
C ILE A 52 -2.21 -5.97 -4.08
N ARG A 53 -3.24 -5.81 -3.28
CA ARG A 53 -3.98 -6.93 -2.70
C ARG A 53 -5.46 -6.60 -2.60
N GLY A 54 -6.31 -7.58 -2.91
CA GLY A 54 -7.75 -7.41 -2.86
C GLY A 54 -8.33 -7.90 -1.53
N PHE A 55 -9.35 -7.21 -1.04
CA PHE A 55 -10.09 -7.56 0.17
C PHE A 55 -11.58 -7.43 -0.09
N SER A 56 -12.39 -8.21 0.64
CA SER A 56 -13.83 -8.18 0.53
C SER A 56 -14.47 -7.66 1.81
N THR A 57 -15.72 -7.21 1.71
CA THR A 57 -16.48 -6.78 2.89
C THR A 57 -16.64 -7.93 3.87
N ALA A 58 -16.59 -7.59 5.16
CA ALA A 58 -16.62 -8.58 6.24
C ALA A 58 -18.02 -8.73 6.88
N ALA A 59 -18.95 -7.85 6.55
CA ALA A 59 -20.30 -7.85 7.15
C ALA A 59 -21.36 -7.51 6.12
N ASP A 60 -22.59 -7.96 6.38
CA ASP A 60 -23.73 -7.64 5.54
C ASP A 60 -24.04 -6.15 5.59
N TYR A 61 -24.30 -5.56 4.42
CA TYR A 61 -24.67 -4.14 4.29
C TYR A 61 -23.65 -3.16 4.88
N GLN A 62 -22.39 -3.56 4.89
CA GLN A 62 -21.30 -2.70 5.30
C GLN A 62 -21.25 -1.48 4.39
N SER A 63 -21.20 -0.28 4.97
CA SER A 63 -21.24 0.97 4.22
C SER A 63 -19.87 1.54 3.90
N GLU A 64 -18.85 1.06 4.58
CA GLU A 64 -17.48 1.53 4.36
C GLU A 64 -16.47 0.45 4.69
N VAL A 65 -15.28 0.57 4.12
CA VAL A 65 -14.15 -0.30 4.43
C VAL A 65 -13.06 0.57 5.05
N LYS A 66 -12.58 0.13 6.21
CA LYS A 66 -11.52 0.82 6.93
C LYS A 66 -10.23 0.00 6.77
N ILE A 67 -9.22 0.63 6.20
CA ILE A 67 -7.92 0.01 5.99
C ILE A 67 -6.93 0.61 6.98
N GLU A 68 -6.48 -0.20 7.92
CA GLU A 68 -5.43 0.21 8.84
C GLU A 68 -4.08 -0.05 8.18
N ILE A 69 -3.22 0.96 8.15
CA ILE A 69 -1.88 0.85 7.57
C ILE A 69 -0.93 0.46 8.70
N LEU A 70 -0.37 -0.72 8.61
CA LEU A 70 0.41 -1.34 9.69
C LEU A 70 1.84 -1.62 9.28
N GLN A 71 2.73 -1.54 10.26
CA GLN A 71 4.15 -1.82 10.09
C GLN A 71 4.62 -2.76 11.20
N GLY A 72 5.21 -3.86 10.83
CA GLY A 72 5.75 -4.82 11.80
C GLY A 72 5.65 -6.26 11.36
N GLU A 73 6.12 -7.15 12.22
CA GLU A 73 6.22 -8.60 11.95
C GLU A 73 5.27 -9.45 12.78
N GLU A 74 4.41 -8.83 13.58
CA GLU A 74 3.53 -9.57 14.47
C GLU A 74 2.28 -10.08 13.74
N PRO A 75 1.75 -11.25 14.14
CA PRO A 75 0.59 -11.82 13.44
C PRO A 75 -0.72 -11.07 13.66
N TYR A 76 -0.86 -10.37 14.79
CA TYR A 76 -2.05 -9.59 15.08
C TYR A 76 -1.85 -8.12 14.76
N ALA A 77 -2.90 -7.51 14.19
CA ALA A 77 -2.84 -6.11 13.79
C ALA A 77 -2.48 -5.18 14.97
N GLU A 78 -3.07 -5.44 16.12
CA GLU A 78 -2.88 -4.59 17.31
C GLU A 78 -1.45 -4.58 17.85
N ASP A 79 -0.66 -5.60 17.55
CA ASP A 79 0.73 -5.71 18.01
C ASP A 79 1.71 -5.04 17.08
N ASN A 80 1.22 -4.48 15.99
CA ASN A 80 2.05 -3.77 15.01
C ASN A 80 1.84 -2.25 15.14
N VAL A 81 2.76 -1.49 14.57
CA VAL A 81 2.65 -0.03 14.60
C VAL A 81 1.62 0.43 13.57
N GLN A 82 0.63 1.19 13.99
CA GLN A 82 -0.35 1.77 13.07
C GLN A 82 0.20 3.10 12.53
N LEU A 83 0.39 3.14 11.23
CA LEU A 83 0.91 4.34 10.55
C LEU A 83 -0.20 5.29 10.14
N GLY A 84 -1.39 4.77 9.91
CA GLY A 84 -2.53 5.57 9.50
C GLY A 84 -3.73 4.70 9.19
N VAL A 85 -4.81 5.35 8.76
CA VAL A 85 -6.07 4.68 8.43
C VAL A 85 -6.63 5.31 7.16
N VAL A 86 -7.13 4.48 6.25
CA VAL A 86 -7.84 4.92 5.06
C VAL A 86 -9.25 4.33 5.11
N THR A 87 -10.25 5.18 4.98
CA THR A 87 -11.65 4.75 4.96
C THR A 87 -12.25 5.08 3.60
N VAL A 88 -12.95 4.12 3.01
CA VAL A 88 -13.60 4.30 1.71
C VAL A 88 -15.04 3.81 1.80
N ALA A 89 -15.96 4.59 1.21
CA ALA A 89 -17.37 4.19 1.16
C ALA A 89 -17.58 3.10 0.12
N VAL A 90 -18.40 2.11 0.46
CA VAL A 90 -18.76 1.01 -0.47
C VAL A 90 -20.28 0.88 -0.53
N PRO A 91 -20.80 0.37 -1.64
CA PRO A 91 -22.23 0.07 -1.72
C PRO A 91 -22.63 -0.97 -0.66
N LYS A 92 -23.84 -0.80 -0.11
CA LYS A 92 -24.34 -1.71 0.92
C LYS A 92 -24.86 -2.99 0.26
N LYS A 93 -24.08 -4.05 0.40
CA LYS A 93 -24.43 -5.38 -0.13
C LYS A 93 -24.10 -6.45 0.90
N LYS A 94 -24.49 -7.67 0.61
CA LYS A 94 -24.21 -8.77 1.53
C LYS A 94 -22.71 -9.00 1.66
N LYS A 95 -22.33 -9.59 2.78
CA LYS A 95 -20.94 -9.93 3.11
C LYS A 95 -20.23 -10.57 1.92
N GLY A 96 -19.06 -10.05 1.61
CA GLY A 96 -18.20 -10.57 0.54
C GLY A 96 -18.59 -10.15 -0.88
N MET A 97 -19.70 -9.43 -1.06
CA MET A 97 -20.18 -9.03 -2.38
C MET A 97 -19.51 -7.77 -2.91
N GLU A 98 -18.90 -6.99 -2.06
CA GLU A 98 -18.10 -5.82 -2.45
C GLU A 98 -16.65 -6.06 -2.11
N SER A 99 -15.77 -5.57 -2.97
CA SER A 99 -14.34 -5.71 -2.74
C SER A 99 -13.60 -4.42 -3.03
N VAL A 100 -12.42 -4.30 -2.43
CA VAL A 100 -11.52 -3.18 -2.63
C VAL A 100 -10.14 -3.70 -2.98
N ASP A 101 -9.43 -2.94 -3.81
CA ASP A 101 -8.02 -3.19 -4.10
C ASP A 101 -7.20 -2.19 -3.31
N VAL A 102 -6.23 -2.69 -2.58
CA VAL A 102 -5.32 -1.87 -1.78
C VAL A 102 -3.94 -1.95 -2.40
N ARG A 103 -3.42 -0.82 -2.85
CA ARG A 103 -2.08 -0.73 -3.44
C ARG A 103 -1.18 0.05 -2.51
N PHE A 104 -0.07 -0.56 -2.15
CA PHE A 104 1.01 0.10 -1.41
C PHE A 104 2.17 0.34 -2.38
N THR A 105 2.63 1.58 -2.44
CA THR A 105 3.82 1.96 -3.21
C THR A 105 4.80 2.62 -2.26
N TYR A 106 5.99 2.06 -2.17
CA TYR A 106 7.00 2.54 -1.22
C TYR A 106 8.30 2.87 -1.95
N ASP A 107 8.82 4.07 -1.72
CA ASP A 107 10.04 4.51 -2.37
C ASP A 107 11.26 4.43 -1.44
N ILE A 108 12.42 4.68 -2.02
CA ILE A 108 13.69 4.60 -1.28
C ILE A 108 13.86 5.70 -0.24
N ASN A 109 13.02 6.72 -0.28
CA ASN A 109 13.09 7.87 0.64
C ASN A 109 12.11 7.75 1.80
N GLY A 110 11.42 6.61 1.91
CA GLY A 110 10.49 6.38 3.00
C GLY A 110 9.09 6.93 2.77
N ILE A 111 8.74 7.28 1.54
CA ILE A 111 7.38 7.70 1.22
C ILE A 111 6.54 6.48 0.91
N LEU A 112 5.46 6.29 1.64
CA LEU A 112 4.48 5.24 1.41
C LEU A 112 3.20 5.85 0.88
N GLU A 113 2.77 5.42 -0.30
CA GLU A 113 1.48 5.79 -0.86
C GLU A 113 0.55 4.60 -0.74
N VAL A 114 -0.61 4.83 -0.15
CA VAL A 114 -1.65 3.81 -0.02
C VAL A 114 -2.86 4.26 -0.82
N GLU A 115 -3.30 3.44 -1.77
CA GLU A 115 -4.47 3.71 -2.56
C GLU A 115 -5.48 2.58 -2.41
N VAL A 116 -6.69 2.92 -2.05
CA VAL A 116 -7.79 1.97 -1.89
C VAL A 116 -8.83 2.25 -2.95
N THR A 117 -9.12 1.27 -3.79
CA THR A 117 -10.07 1.41 -4.89
C THR A 117 -11.24 0.44 -4.70
N VAL A 118 -12.45 0.97 -4.76
CA VAL A 118 -13.66 0.14 -4.73
C VAL A 118 -13.87 -0.45 -6.13
N VAL A 119 -13.80 -1.77 -6.24
CA VAL A 119 -13.81 -2.45 -7.54
C VAL A 119 -15.08 -2.16 -8.33
N SER A 120 -16.26 -2.20 -7.68
CA SER A 120 -17.54 -2.06 -8.36
C SER A 120 -17.82 -0.64 -8.87
N THR A 121 -17.38 0.38 -8.15
CA THR A 121 -17.66 1.79 -8.49
C THR A 121 -16.49 2.49 -9.15
N GLY A 122 -15.28 1.94 -9.00
CA GLY A 122 -14.06 2.58 -9.46
C GLY A 122 -13.59 3.74 -8.60
N LYS A 123 -14.30 4.04 -7.51
CA LYS A 123 -13.95 5.12 -6.61
C LYS A 123 -12.69 4.77 -5.82
N SER A 124 -11.79 5.73 -5.65
CA SER A 124 -10.58 5.47 -4.89
C SER A 124 -10.26 6.59 -3.91
N VAL A 125 -9.54 6.22 -2.86
CA VAL A 125 -9.03 7.14 -1.84
C VAL A 125 -7.54 6.88 -1.68
N LYS A 126 -6.75 7.93 -1.59
CA LYS A 126 -5.30 7.83 -1.49
C LYS A 126 -4.80 8.52 -0.24
N LYS A 127 -3.81 7.94 0.40
CA LYS A 127 -3.11 8.53 1.52
C LYS A 127 -1.61 8.41 1.32
N VAL A 128 -0.90 9.48 1.58
CA VAL A 128 0.56 9.52 1.49
C VAL A 128 1.13 9.71 2.89
N LEU A 129 2.03 8.81 3.26
CA LEU A 129 2.69 8.84 4.56
C LEU A 129 4.17 9.07 4.34
N SER A 130 4.72 10.02 5.08
CA SER A 130 6.13 10.34 5.00
C SER A 130 6.63 10.78 6.35
N GLN A 131 7.85 10.37 6.68
CA GLN A 131 8.54 10.86 7.86
C GLN A 131 9.48 11.98 7.44
N ASN A 132 9.41 13.11 8.15
CA ASN A 132 10.38 14.19 8.01
C ASN A 132 10.44 14.88 6.64
N MET A 133 9.34 14.89 5.88
CA MET A 133 9.27 15.62 4.61
C MET A 133 8.20 16.69 4.65
N ASP A 134 8.48 17.85 4.02
CA ASP A 134 7.47 18.88 3.88
C ASP A 134 6.56 18.58 2.66
N GLU A 135 5.49 19.38 2.52
CA GLU A 135 4.51 19.17 1.45
C GLU A 135 5.11 19.27 0.04
N LYS A 136 6.10 20.16 -0.14
CA LYS A 136 6.75 20.33 -1.44
C LYS A 136 7.55 19.11 -1.83
N GLU A 137 8.26 18.53 -0.87
CA GLU A 137 9.04 17.31 -1.11
C GLU A 137 8.12 16.14 -1.40
N ILE A 138 7.00 16.04 -0.68
CA ILE A 138 6.01 14.99 -0.91
C ILE A 138 5.46 15.10 -2.34
N ALA A 139 5.08 16.31 -2.76
CA ALA A 139 4.56 16.55 -4.11
C ALA A 139 5.58 16.16 -5.19
N LYS A 140 6.84 16.51 -4.98
CA LYS A 140 7.92 16.16 -5.90
C LYS A 140 8.10 14.65 -6.02
N ARG A 141 8.06 13.95 -4.89
CA ARG A 141 8.21 12.50 -4.85
C ARG A 141 7.03 11.76 -5.46
N MET A 142 5.83 12.32 -5.31
CA MET A 142 4.62 11.74 -5.91
C MET A 142 4.74 11.59 -7.43
N LYS A 143 5.34 12.56 -8.09
CA LYS A 143 5.57 12.47 -9.53
C LYS A 143 6.49 11.31 -9.90
N GLN A 144 7.47 11.03 -9.07
CA GLN A 144 8.38 9.91 -9.28
C GLN A 144 7.68 8.57 -9.05
N LEU A 145 6.79 8.51 -8.07
CA LEU A 145 6.01 7.31 -7.80
C LEU A 145 5.04 6.98 -8.94
N GLU A 146 4.49 8.00 -9.59
CA GLU A 146 3.64 7.80 -10.77
C GLU A 146 4.42 7.09 -11.88
N LYS A 147 5.65 7.51 -12.12
CA LYS A 147 6.50 6.88 -13.13
C LYS A 147 6.78 5.42 -12.80
N LEU A 148 6.93 5.11 -11.52
CA LEU A 148 7.16 3.76 -11.06
C LEU A 148 5.96 2.84 -11.31
N LYS A 149 4.75 3.37 -11.22
CA LYS A 149 3.52 2.61 -11.45
C LYS A 149 3.25 2.33 -12.92
N VAL A 150 3.81 3.12 -13.82
CA VAL A 150 3.60 2.94 -15.28
C VAL A 150 4.52 1.83 -15.77
N HIS A 151 3.95 0.65 -15.88
CA HIS A 151 4.66 -0.56 -16.29
C HIS A 151 3.91 -1.22 -17.44
N PRO A 152 4.58 -1.77 -18.44
CA PRO A 152 3.88 -2.36 -19.59
C PRO A 152 2.82 -3.38 -19.23
N LYS A 153 3.08 -4.23 -18.26
CA LYS A 153 2.14 -5.28 -17.84
C LYS A 153 0.99 -4.80 -16.97
N ASP A 154 1.10 -3.58 -16.42
CA ASP A 154 0.11 -3.02 -15.52
C ASP A 154 -0.50 -1.74 -16.07
N MET A 155 -0.33 -1.47 -17.36
CA MET A 155 -0.66 -0.18 -17.96
C MET A 155 -2.11 0.24 -17.72
N THR A 156 -3.06 -0.66 -17.86
CA THR A 156 -4.48 -0.34 -17.69
C THR A 156 -4.78 0.07 -16.25
N GLU A 157 -4.27 -0.66 -15.28
CA GLU A 157 -4.44 -0.32 -13.87
C GLU A 157 -3.78 1.00 -13.53
N ASN A 158 -2.60 1.23 -14.06
CA ASN A 158 -1.86 2.46 -13.82
C ASN A 158 -2.57 3.69 -14.39
N GLN A 159 -3.22 3.56 -15.53
CA GLN A 159 -3.99 4.66 -16.11
C GLN A 159 -5.13 5.06 -15.17
N LEU A 160 -5.85 4.09 -14.64
CA LEU A 160 -6.93 4.37 -13.68
C LEU A 160 -6.41 5.03 -12.41
N ILE A 161 -5.27 4.60 -11.92
CA ILE A 161 -4.64 5.18 -10.74
C ILE A 161 -4.25 6.64 -10.99
N LEU A 162 -3.64 6.93 -12.13
CA LEU A 162 -3.18 8.27 -12.47
C LEU A 162 -4.33 9.26 -12.59
N GLU A 163 -5.46 8.85 -13.14
CA GLU A 163 -6.63 9.71 -13.24
C GLU A 163 -7.15 10.18 -11.89
N ARG A 164 -6.94 9.39 -10.84
CA ARG A 164 -7.47 9.69 -9.52
C ARG A 164 -6.49 10.37 -8.59
N LEU A 165 -5.22 10.37 -8.93
CA LEU A 165 -4.17 10.94 -8.10
C LEU A 165 -4.43 12.36 -7.65
N GLN A 166 -4.81 13.21 -8.58
CA GLN A 166 -4.97 14.64 -8.32
C GLN A 166 -6.17 14.95 -7.42
N ALA A 167 -7.20 14.15 -7.48
CA ALA A 167 -8.43 14.41 -6.71
C ALA A 167 -8.26 14.12 -5.23
N LEU A 168 -7.35 13.26 -4.85
CA LEU A 168 -7.24 12.75 -3.49
C LEU A 168 -6.02 13.25 -2.73
N TYR A 169 -5.06 13.80 -3.43
CA TYR A 169 -3.85 14.29 -2.81
C TYR A 169 -4.05 15.69 -2.25
N GLU A 170 -3.78 15.82 -0.97
CA GLU A 170 -3.85 17.10 -0.25
C GLU A 170 -2.51 17.54 0.27
#